data_fdb3c9ebe95b0b9b8b39275c23515b7b
#
_entry.id   fdb3c9ebe95b0b9b8b39275c23515b7b
#
_cell.length_a   1.000
_cell.length_b   1.000
_cell.length_c   1.000
_cell.angle_alpha   90.00
_cell.angle_beta   90.00
_cell.angle_gamma   90.00
#
_symmetry.space_group_name_H-M   'P 1'
#
loop_
_entity.id
_entity.type
_entity.pdbx_description
1 polymer ?
#
loop_
_entity_poly.entity_id
_entity_poly.type
_entity_poly.pdbx_seq_one_letter_code
_entity_poly.pdbx_strand_id
1 'polypeptide(L)'
;LLRLAKAGKEAGVELFVMDDGWFGERNDDTSSLGDWTPNEKKLPGGIREIADKIKALGLDFGIWVEPEMVNVKSLLYEKHPEWVVDIPEKPHSEGRNQRILDLSNTEVQDYIIEQMSNIFSSADISYVKWDMNRIFSDYYSKNLPPERQGEMAHRYVCGLYHCMRELTKRFPDILFEGCSAGGNRFDLGILCYFPQIWASDNTDALCRTQIQYNYSYGYPLSCISAHVSASPNHQTLRNMPLETRFAVAAFGNLGYEFNLCDLPKDEFMAVKAQIELYKKWREVIQYGTFYRRECFDNRNSRNHGVLNNGAGNNASWCVASKDMSKAVGFTMQKLVVPNTQFACFFANGLKDDAVYHFYNRRLKHNIKEFGELVNMVSPVHIKQGSLVQELASKFVKLDGETEDYTAYGDTLMYAGVKLKQSFSATGYSEDVRLYQDFAARLYFMEEVNADDNA
;
A
#
# COMPACT_ATOMS: atom_id res chain seq x y z
N LEU A 1 -5.29 15.35 13.97
CA LEU A 1 -4.31 15.40 12.88
C LEU A 1 -2.89 15.66 13.39
N LEU A 2 -2.60 16.77 14.09
CA LEU A 2 -1.23 17.15 14.51
C LEU A 2 -0.56 16.13 15.42
N ARG A 3 -1.30 15.45 16.33
CA ARG A 3 -0.73 14.37 17.15
C ARG A 3 -0.24 13.22 16.27
N LEU A 4 -1.03 12.83 15.26
CA LEU A 4 -0.67 11.80 14.32
C LEU A 4 0.50 12.21 13.42
N ALA A 5 0.51 13.45 12.92
CA ALA A 5 1.62 13.98 12.14
C ALA A 5 2.94 13.99 12.91
N LYS A 6 2.92 14.35 14.22
CA LYS A 6 4.10 14.28 15.09
C LYS A 6 4.61 12.84 15.23
N ALA A 7 3.71 11.88 15.49
CA ALA A 7 4.08 10.48 15.55
C ALA A 7 4.63 9.97 14.22
N GLY A 8 4.04 10.38 13.09
CA GLY A 8 4.54 10.08 11.76
C GLY A 8 5.97 10.62 11.53
N LYS A 9 6.22 11.86 11.92
CA LYS A 9 7.56 12.46 11.84
C LYS A 9 8.59 11.71 12.70
N GLU A 10 8.22 11.36 13.93
CA GLU A 10 9.09 10.56 14.81
C GLU A 10 9.39 9.18 14.23
N ALA A 11 8.41 8.56 13.56
CA ALA A 11 8.58 7.30 12.85
C ALA A 11 9.43 7.41 11.58
N GLY A 12 9.62 8.64 11.05
CA GLY A 12 10.42 8.89 9.85
C GLY A 12 9.59 9.06 8.56
N VAL A 13 8.27 9.25 8.68
CA VAL A 13 7.38 9.60 7.55
C VAL A 13 7.84 10.91 6.91
N GLU A 14 7.64 11.06 5.60
CA GLU A 14 8.02 12.24 4.82
C GLU A 14 6.80 13.07 4.40
N LEU A 15 5.67 12.41 4.12
CA LEU A 15 4.42 13.03 3.66
C LEU A 15 3.26 12.65 4.58
N PHE A 16 2.45 13.64 4.96
CA PHE A 16 1.20 13.45 5.69
C PHE A 16 0.02 13.84 4.81
N VAL A 17 -0.87 12.89 4.50
CA VAL A 17 -2.05 13.11 3.67
C VAL A 17 -3.29 13.18 4.53
N MET A 18 -4.04 14.28 4.42
CA MET A 18 -5.35 14.45 5.04
C MET A 18 -6.43 13.88 4.11
N ASP A 19 -7.09 12.80 4.53
CA ASP A 19 -8.14 12.12 3.77
C ASP A 19 -9.51 12.81 3.91
N ASP A 20 -10.60 12.19 3.48
CA ASP A 20 -11.99 12.70 3.44
C ASP A 20 -12.45 13.35 4.76
N GLY A 21 -13.39 14.27 4.67
CA GLY A 21 -14.10 14.87 5.81
C GLY A 21 -13.66 16.27 6.23
N TRP A 22 -12.79 16.94 5.48
CA TRP A 22 -12.27 18.27 5.81
C TRP A 22 -13.14 19.45 5.33
N PHE A 23 -14.10 19.19 4.42
CA PHE A 23 -14.90 20.22 3.71
C PHE A 23 -16.38 20.20 4.09
N GLY A 24 -17.10 21.28 3.78
CA GLY A 24 -18.55 21.42 3.96
C GLY A 24 -19.06 20.95 5.33
N GLU A 25 -20.24 20.40 5.38
CA GLU A 25 -20.79 19.71 6.56
C GLU A 25 -20.60 18.18 6.45
N ARG A 26 -19.46 17.73 5.92
CA ARG A 26 -19.06 16.35 5.70
C ARG A 26 -18.76 15.64 7.01
N ASN A 27 -19.82 15.19 7.73
CA ASN A 27 -19.69 14.42 8.97
C ASN A 27 -19.85 12.91 8.76
N ASP A 28 -20.37 12.55 7.61
CA ASP A 28 -20.52 11.18 7.08
C ASP A 28 -20.47 11.23 5.55
N ASP A 29 -20.66 10.11 4.87
CA ASP A 29 -20.59 10.00 3.41
C ASP A 29 -21.90 10.40 2.67
N THR A 30 -22.91 10.91 3.39
CA THR A 30 -24.21 11.25 2.81
C THR A 30 -24.36 12.69 2.37
N SER A 31 -23.42 13.57 2.71
CA SER A 31 -23.54 15.01 2.50
C SER A 31 -22.25 15.70 2.06
N SER A 32 -22.43 16.89 1.51
CA SER A 32 -21.41 17.91 1.18
C SER A 32 -20.37 17.54 0.13
N LEU A 33 -20.37 16.36 -0.46
CA LEU A 33 -19.51 16.08 -1.60
C LEU A 33 -19.90 17.01 -2.75
N GLY A 34 -18.93 17.76 -3.27
CA GLY A 34 -19.14 18.88 -4.21
C GLY A 34 -18.91 20.26 -3.59
N ASP A 35 -19.05 20.39 -2.26
CA ASP A 35 -18.91 21.64 -1.53
C ASP A 35 -17.47 21.80 -1.00
N TRP A 36 -16.54 22.18 -1.85
CA TRP A 36 -15.10 22.19 -1.59
C TRP A 36 -14.64 23.37 -0.75
N THR A 37 -15.38 23.71 0.31
CA THR A 37 -15.01 24.76 1.26
C THR A 37 -14.59 24.13 2.58
N PRO A 38 -13.42 24.50 3.16
CA PRO A 38 -12.98 23.94 4.43
C PRO A 38 -14.01 24.11 5.53
N ASN A 39 -14.24 23.05 6.32
CA ASN A 39 -15.15 23.10 7.45
C ASN A 39 -14.49 23.88 8.61
N GLU A 40 -15.02 25.06 8.94
CA GLU A 40 -14.45 25.96 9.95
C GLU A 40 -14.44 25.36 11.36
N LYS A 41 -15.38 24.46 11.68
CA LYS A 41 -15.40 23.77 13.00
C LYS A 41 -14.28 22.74 13.13
N LYS A 42 -13.94 22.06 12.03
CA LYS A 42 -12.87 21.06 12.00
C LYS A 42 -11.51 21.68 11.76
N LEU A 43 -11.46 22.71 10.94
CA LEU A 43 -10.26 23.45 10.52
C LEU A 43 -10.48 24.95 10.70
N PRO A 44 -10.42 25.49 11.94
CA PRO A 44 -10.72 26.90 12.22
C PRO A 44 -9.85 27.89 11.45
N GLY A 45 -8.61 27.54 11.15
CA GLY A 45 -7.69 28.35 10.33
C GLY A 45 -7.58 27.89 8.87
N GLY A 46 -8.55 27.09 8.39
CA GLY A 46 -8.57 26.54 7.05
C GLY A 46 -7.47 25.52 6.77
N ILE A 47 -7.29 25.19 5.49
CA ILE A 47 -6.26 24.23 5.04
C ILE A 47 -4.85 24.80 5.31
N ARG A 48 -4.65 26.10 5.14
CA ARG A 48 -3.35 26.74 5.32
C ARG A 48 -2.78 26.51 6.71
N GLU A 49 -3.56 26.73 7.76
CA GLU A 49 -3.08 26.59 9.13
C GLU A 49 -2.61 25.16 9.43
N ILE A 50 -3.37 24.15 9.00
CA ILE A 50 -2.98 22.75 9.24
C ILE A 50 -1.77 22.34 8.38
N ALA A 51 -1.71 22.78 7.14
CA ALA A 51 -0.57 22.55 6.26
C ALA A 51 0.71 23.16 6.82
N ASP A 52 0.67 24.44 7.23
CA ASP A 52 1.81 25.15 7.81
C ASP A 52 2.31 24.45 9.08
N LYS A 53 1.40 24.01 9.97
CA LYS A 53 1.75 23.27 11.17
C LYS A 53 2.39 21.92 10.88
N ILE A 54 1.95 21.20 9.84
CA ILE A 54 2.52 19.93 9.42
C ILE A 54 3.89 20.16 8.78
N LYS A 55 4.03 21.17 7.92
CA LYS A 55 5.31 21.54 7.31
C LYS A 55 6.33 22.04 8.34
N ALA A 56 5.89 22.73 9.39
CA ALA A 56 6.75 23.11 10.51
C ALA A 56 7.32 21.90 11.29
N LEU A 57 6.71 20.72 11.19
CA LEU A 57 7.26 19.47 11.67
C LEU A 57 8.31 18.87 10.71
N GLY A 58 8.48 19.43 9.52
CA GLY A 58 9.34 18.92 8.46
C GLY A 58 8.72 17.75 7.69
N LEU A 59 7.40 17.75 7.55
CA LEU A 59 6.62 16.83 6.71
C LEU A 59 6.05 17.60 5.52
N ASP A 60 5.97 16.95 4.37
CA ASP A 60 5.13 17.42 3.29
C ASP A 60 3.66 17.23 3.61
N PHE A 61 2.79 18.04 2.99
CA PHE A 61 1.35 17.99 3.21
C PHE A 61 0.60 17.61 1.94
N GLY A 62 -0.29 16.64 2.06
CA GLY A 62 -1.19 16.20 1.00
C GLY A 62 -2.66 16.27 1.42
N ILE A 63 -3.54 16.26 0.42
CA ILE A 63 -4.98 16.35 0.61
C ILE A 63 -5.72 15.38 -0.31
N TRP A 64 -6.83 14.82 0.18
CA TRP A 64 -7.77 14.02 -0.61
C TRP A 64 -8.87 14.89 -1.20
N VAL A 65 -9.25 14.62 -2.45
CA VAL A 65 -10.38 15.22 -3.14
C VAL A 65 -11.14 14.18 -3.97
N GLU A 66 -12.44 14.39 -4.19
CA GLU A 66 -13.29 13.56 -5.07
C GLU A 66 -14.19 14.48 -5.94
N PRO A 67 -13.61 15.28 -6.84
CA PRO A 67 -14.32 16.38 -7.48
C PRO A 67 -15.27 15.96 -8.62
N GLU A 68 -15.24 14.71 -9.05
CA GLU A 68 -16.15 14.17 -10.07
C GLU A 68 -17.52 13.78 -9.50
N MET A 69 -17.63 13.77 -8.16
CA MET A 69 -18.82 13.29 -7.46
C MET A 69 -19.52 14.39 -6.69
N VAL A 70 -20.83 14.23 -6.48
CA VAL A 70 -21.66 15.14 -5.71
C VAL A 70 -22.67 14.37 -4.87
N ASN A 71 -22.93 14.82 -3.64
CA ASN A 71 -24.05 14.32 -2.85
C ASN A 71 -25.32 15.12 -3.18
N VAL A 72 -26.47 14.48 -3.13
CA VAL A 72 -27.75 15.18 -3.23
C VAL A 72 -27.93 16.21 -2.11
N LYS A 73 -27.35 15.94 -0.94
CA LYS A 73 -27.30 16.86 0.20
C LYS A 73 -26.02 17.71 0.13
N SER A 74 -25.91 18.56 -0.91
CA SER A 74 -24.84 19.52 -1.07
C SER A 74 -25.37 20.81 -1.65
N LEU A 75 -24.68 21.93 -1.42
CA LEU A 75 -24.98 23.23 -2.01
C LEU A 75 -24.80 23.20 -3.52
N LEU A 76 -23.82 22.45 -4.02
CA LEU A 76 -23.59 22.28 -5.44
C LEU A 76 -24.78 21.62 -6.14
N TYR A 77 -25.30 20.53 -5.57
CA TYR A 77 -26.45 19.84 -6.16
C TYR A 77 -27.74 20.66 -6.07
N GLU A 78 -27.95 21.37 -4.96
CA GLU A 78 -29.08 22.29 -4.82
C GLU A 78 -29.08 23.37 -5.91
N LYS A 79 -27.91 23.92 -6.23
CA LYS A 79 -27.74 24.96 -7.20
C LYS A 79 -27.75 24.48 -8.66
N HIS A 80 -27.18 23.28 -8.90
CA HIS A 80 -26.97 22.72 -10.23
C HIS A 80 -27.38 21.25 -10.32
N PRO A 81 -28.65 20.90 -10.09
CA PRO A 81 -29.12 19.52 -10.19
C PRO A 81 -29.06 18.97 -11.63
N GLU A 82 -28.96 19.87 -12.63
CA GLU A 82 -28.81 19.51 -14.04
C GLU A 82 -27.40 19.04 -14.41
N TRP A 83 -26.40 19.27 -13.56
CA TRP A 83 -25.00 18.92 -13.85
C TRP A 83 -24.65 17.45 -13.63
N VAL A 84 -25.61 16.64 -13.15
CA VAL A 84 -25.38 15.22 -12.94
C VAL A 84 -25.74 14.39 -14.18
N VAL A 85 -25.02 13.30 -14.33
CA VAL A 85 -25.36 12.21 -15.24
C VAL A 85 -26.65 11.56 -14.75
N ASP A 86 -27.73 11.62 -15.53
CA ASP A 86 -29.05 11.21 -15.10
C ASP A 86 -30.00 10.97 -16.27
N ILE A 87 -30.62 9.80 -16.35
CA ILE A 87 -31.57 9.46 -17.41
C ILE A 87 -32.92 10.12 -17.12
N PRO A 88 -33.40 11.02 -18.01
CA PRO A 88 -34.68 11.67 -17.82
C PRO A 88 -35.84 10.66 -17.58
N GLU A 89 -36.77 11.02 -16.70
CA GLU A 89 -37.96 10.24 -16.40
C GLU A 89 -37.73 8.84 -15.80
N LYS A 90 -36.49 8.52 -15.43
CA LYS A 90 -36.16 7.27 -14.72
C LYS A 90 -35.66 7.56 -13.31
N PRO A 91 -35.95 6.67 -12.34
CA PRO A 91 -35.33 6.75 -11.03
C PRO A 91 -33.79 6.63 -11.19
N HIS A 92 -33.06 7.49 -10.49
CA HIS A 92 -31.61 7.43 -10.47
C HIS A 92 -31.11 6.14 -9.79
N SER A 93 -30.07 5.54 -10.35
CA SER A 93 -29.39 4.39 -9.73
C SER A 93 -28.51 4.89 -8.59
N GLU A 94 -28.98 4.75 -7.35
CA GLU A 94 -28.24 5.22 -6.18
C GLU A 94 -27.04 4.32 -5.88
N GLY A 95 -25.92 4.91 -5.50
CA GLY A 95 -24.70 4.21 -5.11
C GLY A 95 -23.81 5.08 -4.25
N ARG A 96 -23.41 4.64 -3.06
CA ARG A 96 -22.61 5.37 -2.08
C ARG A 96 -23.10 6.78 -1.74
N ASN A 97 -24.42 7.04 -1.84
CA ASN A 97 -25.02 8.37 -1.69
C ASN A 97 -24.44 9.43 -2.64
N GLN A 98 -23.83 9.02 -3.74
CA GLN A 98 -23.14 9.90 -4.67
C GLN A 98 -23.79 9.90 -6.04
N ARG A 99 -23.70 11.03 -6.74
CA ARG A 99 -24.03 11.19 -8.14
C ARG A 99 -22.80 11.66 -8.90
N ILE A 100 -22.73 11.32 -10.18
CA ILE A 100 -21.62 11.63 -11.07
C ILE A 100 -21.88 12.98 -11.72
N LEU A 101 -20.96 13.91 -11.63
CA LEU A 101 -21.01 15.16 -12.39
C LEU A 101 -20.72 14.90 -13.88
N ASP A 102 -21.46 15.54 -14.76
CA ASP A 102 -21.34 15.34 -16.20
C ASP A 102 -20.14 16.08 -16.79
N LEU A 103 -19.00 15.40 -16.84
CA LEU A 103 -17.78 15.94 -17.45
C LEU A 103 -17.82 16.05 -18.99
N SER A 104 -18.90 15.66 -19.65
CA SER A 104 -19.12 16.05 -21.06
C SER A 104 -19.52 17.52 -21.20
N ASN A 105 -19.94 18.16 -20.08
CA ASN A 105 -20.29 19.56 -19.99
C ASN A 105 -19.07 20.42 -19.62
N THR A 106 -18.76 21.42 -20.46
CA THR A 106 -17.61 22.31 -20.22
C THR A 106 -17.79 23.20 -18.98
N GLU A 107 -19.03 23.58 -18.63
CA GLU A 107 -19.28 24.37 -17.41
C GLU A 107 -18.91 23.58 -16.15
N VAL A 108 -19.16 22.26 -16.14
CA VAL A 108 -18.77 21.36 -15.06
C VAL A 108 -17.25 21.21 -15.00
N GLN A 109 -16.59 21.09 -16.17
CA GLN A 109 -15.13 21.03 -16.23
C GLN A 109 -14.50 22.31 -15.67
N ASP A 110 -15.00 23.49 -16.09
CA ASP A 110 -14.50 24.78 -15.62
C ASP A 110 -14.70 24.95 -14.11
N TYR A 111 -15.86 24.53 -13.60
CA TYR A 111 -16.15 24.53 -12.15
C TYR A 111 -15.13 23.68 -11.38
N ILE A 112 -14.88 22.44 -11.82
CA ILE A 112 -13.92 21.54 -11.14
C ILE A 112 -12.52 22.15 -11.18
N ILE A 113 -12.08 22.66 -12.33
CA ILE A 113 -10.76 23.28 -12.48
C ILE A 113 -10.62 24.49 -11.55
N GLU A 114 -11.65 25.32 -11.44
CA GLU A 114 -11.64 26.49 -10.56
C GLU A 114 -11.63 26.10 -9.10
N GLN A 115 -12.53 25.21 -8.66
CA GLN A 115 -12.61 24.76 -7.27
C GLN A 115 -11.30 24.10 -6.82
N MET A 116 -10.76 23.19 -7.60
CA MET A 116 -9.49 22.53 -7.29
C MET A 116 -8.32 23.51 -7.30
N SER A 117 -8.29 24.46 -8.23
CA SER A 117 -7.26 25.51 -8.26
C SER A 117 -7.30 26.37 -6.99
N ASN A 118 -8.49 26.72 -6.52
CA ASN A 118 -8.65 27.49 -5.27
C ASN A 118 -8.12 26.71 -4.05
N ILE A 119 -8.42 25.42 -3.98
CA ILE A 119 -7.92 24.55 -2.89
C ILE A 119 -6.40 24.44 -2.96
N PHE A 120 -5.87 24.06 -4.12
CA PHE A 120 -4.44 23.81 -4.28
C PHE A 120 -3.58 25.07 -4.09
N SER A 121 -4.14 26.26 -4.37
CA SER A 121 -3.51 27.54 -4.11
C SER A 121 -3.68 28.02 -2.64
N SER A 122 -4.58 27.43 -1.87
CA SER A 122 -4.90 27.91 -0.52
C SER A 122 -3.82 27.61 0.51
N ALA A 123 -2.96 26.61 0.26
CA ALA A 123 -1.88 26.18 1.15
C ALA A 123 -0.72 25.60 0.35
N ASP A 124 0.40 25.34 1.01
CA ASP A 124 1.54 24.62 0.41
C ASP A 124 1.24 23.12 0.40
N ILE A 125 0.54 22.67 -0.66
CA ILE A 125 0.14 21.29 -0.90
C ILE A 125 1.11 20.68 -1.90
N SER A 126 1.73 19.56 -1.55
CA SER A 126 2.69 18.83 -2.39
C SER A 126 2.14 17.51 -2.93
N TYR A 127 0.97 17.09 -2.47
CA TYR A 127 0.36 15.83 -2.88
C TYR A 127 -1.17 15.91 -2.88
N VAL A 128 -1.79 15.31 -3.89
CA VAL A 128 -3.25 15.22 -4.02
C VAL A 128 -3.64 13.77 -4.31
N LYS A 129 -4.50 13.19 -3.45
CA LYS A 129 -5.20 11.95 -3.74
C LYS A 129 -6.55 12.29 -4.36
N TRP A 130 -6.67 12.01 -5.67
CA TRP A 130 -7.88 12.23 -6.44
C TRP A 130 -8.69 10.95 -6.54
N ASP A 131 -9.86 10.94 -5.96
CA ASP A 131 -10.73 9.76 -5.86
C ASP A 131 -11.98 9.85 -6.75
N MET A 132 -12.60 8.68 -6.94
CA MET A 132 -13.90 8.49 -7.58
C MET A 132 -14.52 7.19 -7.05
N ASN A 133 -15.48 7.29 -6.15
CA ASN A 133 -16.00 6.12 -5.40
C ASN A 133 -17.36 5.60 -5.90
N ARG A 134 -17.82 6.06 -7.03
CA ARG A 134 -19.11 5.68 -7.62
C ARG A 134 -18.92 4.90 -8.91
N ILE A 135 -19.56 3.75 -9.02
CA ILE A 135 -19.66 3.03 -10.30
C ILE A 135 -20.44 3.89 -11.28
N PHE A 136 -19.92 4.02 -12.49
CA PHE A 136 -20.58 4.78 -13.53
C PHE A 136 -21.86 4.09 -13.98
N SER A 137 -22.98 4.79 -13.89
CA SER A 137 -24.33 4.33 -14.30
C SER A 137 -25.12 5.49 -14.89
N ASP A 138 -26.34 5.21 -15.34
CA ASP A 138 -27.27 6.22 -15.86
C ASP A 138 -26.64 7.04 -17.01
N TYR A 139 -26.03 6.35 -17.98
CA TYR A 139 -25.28 6.92 -19.11
C TYR A 139 -26.14 7.83 -19.97
N TYR A 140 -26.41 9.03 -19.51
CA TYR A 140 -27.13 10.06 -20.25
C TYR A 140 -26.66 11.44 -19.80
N SER A 141 -26.33 12.29 -20.77
CA SER A 141 -25.94 13.68 -20.55
C SER A 141 -27.06 14.61 -21.02
N LYS A 142 -27.54 15.47 -20.14
CA LYS A 142 -28.51 16.54 -20.49
C LYS A 142 -27.90 17.60 -21.40
N ASN A 143 -26.56 17.64 -21.50
CA ASN A 143 -25.79 18.54 -22.36
C ASN A 143 -25.66 18.03 -23.81
N LEU A 144 -25.95 16.74 -24.06
CA LEU A 144 -25.85 16.14 -25.38
C LEU A 144 -27.24 15.92 -26.01
N PRO A 145 -27.40 16.19 -27.32
CA PRO A 145 -28.65 15.87 -28.01
C PRO A 145 -28.85 14.34 -28.10
N PRO A 146 -30.10 13.85 -28.27
CA PRO A 146 -30.41 12.42 -28.23
C PRO A 146 -29.57 11.56 -29.19
N GLU A 147 -29.27 12.03 -30.38
CA GLU A 147 -28.49 11.32 -31.39
C GLU A 147 -27.00 11.19 -31.04
N ARG A 148 -26.52 11.93 -30.05
CA ARG A 148 -25.11 11.93 -29.59
C ARG A 148 -24.92 11.28 -28.22
N GLN A 149 -25.94 10.71 -27.60
CA GLN A 149 -25.83 10.09 -26.30
C GLN A 149 -24.81 8.92 -26.28
N GLY A 150 -24.62 8.23 -27.41
CA GLY A 150 -23.59 7.20 -27.55
C GLY A 150 -22.15 7.71 -27.40
N GLU A 151 -21.92 9.01 -27.46
CA GLU A 151 -20.59 9.62 -27.26
C GLU A 151 -20.31 9.96 -25.78
N MET A 152 -21.30 9.86 -24.92
CA MET A 152 -21.26 10.39 -23.54
C MET A 152 -20.08 9.85 -22.74
N ALA A 153 -19.85 8.53 -22.71
CA ALA A 153 -18.76 7.93 -21.97
C ALA A 153 -17.38 8.41 -22.47
N HIS A 154 -17.21 8.51 -23.78
CA HIS A 154 -15.96 9.03 -24.37
C HIS A 154 -15.75 10.51 -24.01
N ARG A 155 -16.80 11.32 -24.13
CA ARG A 155 -16.74 12.76 -23.81
C ARG A 155 -16.46 13.01 -22.33
N TYR A 156 -17.03 12.18 -21.46
CA TYR A 156 -16.73 12.21 -20.02
C TYR A 156 -15.22 12.04 -19.76
N VAL A 157 -14.61 10.99 -20.35
CA VAL A 157 -13.17 10.73 -20.18
C VAL A 157 -12.33 11.85 -20.78
N CYS A 158 -12.72 12.40 -21.95
CA CYS A 158 -12.04 13.56 -22.53
C CYS A 158 -12.12 14.79 -21.62
N GLY A 159 -13.28 15.04 -21.00
CA GLY A 159 -13.47 16.12 -20.03
C GLY A 159 -12.64 15.92 -18.77
N LEU A 160 -12.60 14.69 -18.25
CA LEU A 160 -11.76 14.33 -17.13
C LEU A 160 -10.27 14.61 -17.42
N TYR A 161 -9.78 14.13 -18.57
CA TYR A 161 -8.39 14.38 -18.98
C TYR A 161 -8.10 15.86 -19.26
N HIS A 162 -9.10 16.63 -19.66
CA HIS A 162 -8.96 18.08 -19.75
C HIS A 162 -8.75 18.69 -18.36
N CYS A 163 -9.58 18.36 -17.38
CA CYS A 163 -9.43 18.84 -16.01
C CYS A 163 -8.06 18.46 -15.43
N MET A 164 -7.67 17.20 -15.56
CA MET A 164 -6.38 16.72 -15.06
C MET A 164 -5.20 17.44 -15.71
N ARG A 165 -5.22 17.61 -17.03
CA ARG A 165 -4.18 18.32 -17.77
C ARG A 165 -4.05 19.77 -17.33
N GLU A 166 -5.16 20.48 -17.18
CA GLU A 166 -5.15 21.87 -16.75
C GLU A 166 -4.60 22.01 -15.32
N LEU A 167 -5.00 21.11 -14.41
CA LEU A 167 -4.55 21.14 -13.02
C LEU A 167 -3.08 20.74 -12.87
N THR A 168 -2.64 19.67 -13.53
CA THR A 168 -1.21 19.27 -13.50
C THR A 168 -0.30 20.31 -14.13
N LYS A 169 -0.80 21.04 -15.14
CA LYS A 169 -0.07 22.17 -15.74
C LYS A 169 0.01 23.38 -14.81
N ARG A 170 -1.08 23.68 -14.08
CA ARG A 170 -1.13 24.81 -13.12
C ARG A 170 -0.31 24.54 -11.85
N PHE A 171 -0.23 23.29 -11.45
CA PHE A 171 0.41 22.82 -10.22
C PHE A 171 1.43 21.73 -10.51
N PRO A 172 2.53 22.03 -11.24
CA PRO A 172 3.51 21.03 -11.67
C PRO A 172 4.31 20.40 -10.52
N ASP A 173 4.35 21.03 -9.35
CA ASP A 173 5.06 20.56 -8.18
C ASP A 173 4.19 19.67 -7.27
N ILE A 174 2.90 19.50 -7.59
CA ILE A 174 2.01 18.60 -6.88
C ILE A 174 2.10 17.20 -7.50
N LEU A 175 2.40 16.20 -6.67
CA LEU A 175 2.27 14.80 -7.05
C LEU A 175 0.80 14.36 -6.91
N PHE A 176 0.22 13.88 -8.01
CA PHE A 176 -1.15 13.37 -8.01
C PHE A 176 -1.16 11.84 -7.92
N GLU A 177 -1.99 11.32 -7.01
CA GLU A 177 -2.36 9.90 -6.92
C GLU A 177 -3.80 9.72 -7.38
N GLY A 178 -4.01 8.78 -8.30
CA GLY A 178 -5.35 8.39 -8.73
C GLY A 178 -5.93 7.28 -7.85
N CYS A 179 -7.17 7.47 -7.40
CA CYS A 179 -7.99 6.45 -6.77
C CYS A 179 -9.34 6.39 -7.50
N SER A 180 -9.95 5.24 -7.59
CA SER A 180 -11.29 5.03 -8.11
C SER A 180 -11.91 3.83 -7.43
N ALA A 181 -12.29 3.98 -6.16
CA ALA A 181 -12.60 2.86 -5.29
C ALA A 181 -11.52 1.76 -5.43
N GLY A 182 -10.27 2.14 -5.26
CA GLY A 182 -9.11 1.36 -5.62
C GLY A 182 -8.62 1.62 -7.05
N GLY A 183 -8.19 0.58 -7.74
CA GLY A 183 -7.53 0.64 -9.05
C GLY A 183 -8.45 0.53 -10.26
N ASN A 184 -9.73 0.91 -10.17
CA ASN A 184 -10.68 0.75 -11.29
C ASN A 184 -10.31 1.59 -12.54
N ARG A 185 -9.46 2.61 -12.39
CA ARG A 185 -8.89 3.40 -13.48
C ARG A 185 -7.37 3.29 -13.55
N PHE A 186 -6.80 2.15 -13.16
CA PHE A 186 -5.37 1.94 -13.32
C PHE A 186 -5.06 1.57 -14.78
N ASP A 187 -4.86 2.57 -15.59
CA ASP A 187 -4.56 2.46 -17.02
C ASP A 187 -3.50 3.49 -17.46
N LEU A 188 -3.00 3.34 -18.71
CA LEU A 188 -1.95 4.21 -19.23
C LEU A 188 -2.42 5.66 -19.46
N GLY A 189 -3.72 5.88 -19.67
CA GLY A 189 -4.27 7.22 -19.87
C GLY A 189 -4.20 8.05 -18.60
N ILE A 190 -4.61 7.48 -17.48
CA ILE A 190 -4.52 8.11 -16.14
C ILE A 190 -3.06 8.39 -15.77
N LEU A 191 -2.14 7.44 -16.06
CA LEU A 191 -0.71 7.59 -15.76
C LEU A 191 -0.02 8.74 -16.51
N CYS A 192 -0.64 9.28 -17.57
CA CYS A 192 -0.15 10.50 -18.21
C CYS A 192 -0.27 11.75 -17.32
N TYR A 193 -1.13 11.69 -16.31
CA TYR A 193 -1.41 12.80 -15.38
C TYR A 193 -1.07 12.46 -13.95
N PHE A 194 -1.40 11.26 -13.52
CA PHE A 194 -1.26 10.77 -12.16
C PHE A 194 -0.28 9.61 -12.13
N PRO A 195 0.99 9.85 -11.80
CA PRO A 195 2.05 8.83 -11.89
C PRO A 195 1.94 7.74 -10.83
N GLN A 196 1.06 7.90 -9.85
CA GLN A 196 0.82 6.95 -8.77
C GLN A 196 -0.66 6.61 -8.68
N ILE A 197 -0.97 5.32 -8.47
CA ILE A 197 -2.34 4.82 -8.38
C ILE A 197 -2.52 4.01 -7.10
N TRP A 198 -3.60 4.29 -6.38
CA TRP A 198 -4.10 3.45 -5.30
C TRP A 198 -4.65 2.15 -5.88
N ALA A 199 -3.87 1.07 -5.77
CA ALA A 199 -4.14 -0.17 -6.50
C ALA A 199 -5.43 -0.89 -6.06
N SER A 200 -5.80 -0.79 -4.79
CA SER A 200 -7.01 -1.41 -4.23
C SER A 200 -7.28 -0.93 -2.80
N ASP A 201 -8.55 -0.72 -2.47
CA ASP A 201 -8.99 -0.50 -1.08
C ASP A 201 -8.83 -1.74 -0.21
N ASN A 202 -8.64 -2.92 -0.82
CA ASN A 202 -8.29 -4.11 -0.07
C ASN A 202 -6.81 -4.07 0.32
N THR A 203 -6.54 -3.65 1.55
CA THR A 203 -5.20 -3.51 2.13
C THR A 203 -4.74 -4.73 2.93
N ASP A 204 -5.51 -5.82 2.91
CA ASP A 204 -5.08 -7.09 3.47
C ASP A 204 -3.81 -7.59 2.76
N ALA A 205 -2.72 -7.81 3.50
CA ALA A 205 -1.43 -8.12 2.90
C ALA A 205 -1.43 -9.42 2.07
N LEU A 206 -2.24 -10.43 2.46
CA LEU A 206 -2.38 -11.64 1.64
C LEU A 206 -3.05 -11.32 0.29
N CYS A 207 -4.10 -10.51 0.29
CA CYS A 207 -4.75 -10.07 -0.93
C CYS A 207 -3.83 -9.16 -1.77
N ARG A 208 -3.12 -8.23 -1.11
CA ARG A 208 -2.17 -7.33 -1.77
C ARG A 208 -1.01 -8.04 -2.42
N THR A 209 -0.56 -9.17 -1.88
CA THR A 209 0.45 -10.01 -2.54
C THR A 209 0.01 -10.38 -3.95
N GLN A 210 -1.25 -10.74 -4.13
CA GLN A 210 -1.80 -11.10 -5.44
C GLN A 210 -2.11 -9.87 -6.30
N ILE A 211 -2.68 -8.82 -5.70
CA ILE A 211 -3.03 -7.57 -6.40
C ILE A 211 -1.77 -6.92 -6.99
N GLN A 212 -0.72 -6.71 -6.19
CA GLN A 212 0.54 -6.09 -6.64
C GLN A 212 1.25 -6.97 -7.67
N TYR A 213 1.26 -8.30 -7.47
CA TYR A 213 1.78 -9.26 -8.44
C TYR A 213 1.10 -9.10 -9.81
N ASN A 214 -0.23 -9.04 -9.83
CA ASN A 214 -0.99 -8.95 -11.09
C ASN A 214 -0.80 -7.59 -11.78
N TYR A 215 -0.86 -6.48 -11.05
CA TYR A 215 -0.60 -5.15 -11.62
C TYR A 215 0.81 -5.03 -12.20
N SER A 216 1.79 -5.68 -11.59
CA SER A 216 3.18 -5.62 -12.04
C SER A 216 3.45 -6.21 -13.43
N TYR A 217 2.48 -6.91 -14.04
CA TYR A 217 2.58 -7.35 -15.44
C TYR A 217 2.45 -6.19 -16.44
N GLY A 218 1.74 -5.15 -16.09
CA GLY A 218 1.52 -3.99 -16.95
C GLY A 218 2.15 -2.69 -16.46
N TYR A 219 2.49 -2.61 -15.17
CA TYR A 219 2.87 -1.36 -14.53
C TYR A 219 4.08 -1.54 -13.61
N PRO A 220 5.03 -0.59 -13.58
CA PRO A 220 6.16 -0.62 -12.67
C PRO A 220 5.70 -0.42 -11.21
N LEU A 221 6.48 -0.93 -10.26
CA LEU A 221 6.17 -0.81 -8.83
C LEU A 221 6.10 0.65 -8.36
N SER A 222 6.84 1.55 -9.01
CA SER A 222 6.80 2.99 -8.72
C SER A 222 5.43 3.65 -8.96
N CYS A 223 4.55 3.01 -9.74
CA CYS A 223 3.18 3.49 -9.95
C CYS A 223 2.17 2.96 -8.94
N ILE A 224 2.55 2.01 -8.08
CA ILE A 224 1.64 1.29 -7.20
C ILE A 224 1.74 1.84 -5.79
N SER A 225 0.67 2.45 -5.27
CA SER A 225 0.54 2.75 -3.84
C SER A 225 0.27 1.48 -3.04
N ALA A 226 1.01 1.31 -1.96
CA ALA A 226 0.89 0.16 -1.08
C ALA A 226 1.03 0.57 0.38
N HIS A 227 0.00 0.29 1.19
CA HIS A 227 -0.02 0.71 2.58
C HIS A 227 0.01 -0.47 3.56
N VAL A 228 0.66 -0.24 4.67
CA VAL A 228 0.54 -1.07 5.88
C VAL A 228 -0.73 -0.64 6.58
N SER A 229 -1.72 -1.54 6.63
CA SER A 229 -3.00 -1.30 7.29
C SER A 229 -3.00 -1.82 8.74
N ALA A 230 -4.08 -1.54 9.47
CA ALA A 230 -4.30 -2.07 10.81
C ALA A 230 -4.44 -3.61 10.80
N SER A 231 -4.28 -4.22 11.97
CA SER A 231 -4.59 -5.64 12.20
C SER A 231 -5.45 -5.75 13.48
N PRO A 232 -6.63 -6.40 13.40
CA PRO A 232 -7.24 -7.03 12.23
C PRO A 232 -7.47 -6.06 11.07
N ASN A 233 -7.36 -6.56 9.82
CA ASN A 233 -7.71 -5.77 8.64
C ASN A 233 -9.21 -5.45 8.64
N HIS A 234 -9.58 -4.22 8.33
CA HIS A 234 -10.97 -3.74 8.43
C HIS A 234 -11.95 -4.41 7.45
N GLN A 235 -11.46 -4.96 6.33
CA GLN A 235 -12.31 -5.63 5.33
C GLN A 235 -12.38 -7.14 5.53
N THR A 236 -11.23 -7.78 5.77
CA THR A 236 -11.15 -9.25 5.84
C THR A 236 -11.17 -9.80 7.26
N LEU A 237 -11.05 -8.94 8.27
CA LEU A 237 -10.90 -9.28 9.69
C LEU A 237 -9.69 -10.20 9.98
N ARG A 238 -8.78 -10.32 9.02
CA ARG A 238 -7.59 -11.15 9.15
C ARG A 238 -6.55 -10.47 10.02
N ASN A 239 -6.01 -11.24 10.97
CA ASN A 239 -4.85 -10.83 11.73
C ASN A 239 -3.58 -11.20 10.96
N MET A 240 -2.68 -10.22 10.81
CA MET A 240 -1.41 -10.42 10.14
C MET A 240 -0.26 -9.78 10.91
N PRO A 241 0.91 -10.44 10.98
CA PRO A 241 2.09 -9.84 11.56
C PRO A 241 2.43 -8.49 10.93
N LEU A 242 2.88 -7.52 11.74
CA LEU A 242 3.31 -6.21 11.26
C LEU A 242 4.40 -6.33 10.19
N GLU A 243 5.32 -7.27 10.37
CA GLU A 243 6.40 -7.52 9.42
C GLU A 243 5.89 -8.01 8.06
N THR A 244 4.87 -8.85 8.04
CA THR A 244 4.26 -9.32 6.78
C THR A 244 3.55 -8.19 6.05
N ARG A 245 2.77 -7.37 6.79
CA ARG A 245 2.10 -6.20 6.21
C ARG A 245 3.11 -5.24 5.57
N PHE A 246 4.21 -4.98 6.29
CA PHE A 246 5.31 -4.17 5.76
C PHE A 246 6.02 -4.83 4.57
N ALA A 247 6.41 -6.10 4.67
CA ALA A 247 7.16 -6.77 3.62
C ALA A 247 6.41 -6.76 2.27
N VAL A 248 5.07 -6.89 2.29
CA VAL A 248 4.23 -6.79 1.09
C VAL A 248 4.11 -5.34 0.62
N ALA A 249 3.82 -4.39 1.52
CA ALA A 249 3.65 -2.99 1.17
C ALA A 249 4.96 -2.33 0.67
N ALA A 250 6.11 -2.85 1.08
CA ALA A 250 7.40 -2.35 0.61
C ALA A 250 7.60 -2.48 -0.92
N PHE A 251 6.89 -3.41 -1.58
CA PHE A 251 6.93 -3.55 -3.05
C PHE A 251 5.91 -2.63 -3.74
N GLY A 252 6.07 -1.34 -3.50
CA GLY A 252 5.29 -0.25 -4.04
C GLY A 252 5.71 1.07 -3.38
N ASN A 253 4.91 2.12 -3.53
CA ASN A 253 5.07 3.37 -2.78
C ASN A 253 4.50 3.17 -1.38
N LEU A 254 5.39 3.02 -0.40
CA LEU A 254 5.03 2.64 0.96
C LEU A 254 4.27 3.76 1.69
N GLY A 255 3.14 3.41 2.29
CA GLY A 255 2.42 4.24 3.26
C GLY A 255 1.96 3.45 4.49
N TYR A 256 1.49 4.17 5.49
CA TYR A 256 0.88 3.62 6.72
C TYR A 256 -0.48 4.28 6.91
N GLU A 257 -1.54 3.48 7.08
CA GLU A 257 -2.93 3.96 7.15
C GLU A 257 -3.64 3.61 8.47
N PHE A 258 -2.91 3.50 9.55
CA PHE A 258 -3.46 3.28 10.89
C PHE A 258 -2.93 4.29 11.90
N ASN A 259 -3.56 4.35 13.08
CA ASN A 259 -3.20 5.33 14.08
C ASN A 259 -1.88 4.97 14.80
N LEU A 260 -0.79 5.59 14.39
CA LEU A 260 0.53 5.40 15.00
C LEU A 260 0.57 5.77 16.49
N CYS A 261 -0.36 6.64 16.95
CA CYS A 261 -0.40 7.09 18.34
C CYS A 261 -0.92 6.02 19.31
N ASP A 262 -1.55 4.97 18.80
CA ASP A 262 -2.16 3.92 19.61
C ASP A 262 -1.29 2.65 19.65
N LEU A 263 -0.14 2.66 18.95
CA LEU A 263 0.78 1.52 18.92
C LEU A 263 1.49 1.31 20.25
N PRO A 264 1.69 0.06 20.67
CA PRO A 264 2.69 -0.28 21.67
C PRO A 264 4.07 0.23 21.26
N LYS A 265 4.91 0.56 22.25
CA LYS A 265 6.24 1.14 22.00
C LYS A 265 7.12 0.27 21.09
N ASP A 266 7.07 -1.03 21.25
CA ASP A 266 7.84 -1.99 20.45
C ASP A 266 7.37 -2.03 18.99
N GLU A 267 6.05 -1.98 18.75
CA GLU A 267 5.51 -1.90 17.38
C GLU A 267 5.84 -0.54 16.73
N PHE A 268 5.77 0.55 17.48
CA PHE A 268 6.18 1.86 16.97
C PHE A 268 7.66 1.88 16.56
N MET A 269 8.53 1.29 17.37
CA MET A 269 9.95 1.15 17.02
C MET A 269 10.18 0.24 15.81
N ALA A 270 9.34 -0.81 15.64
CA ALA A 270 9.37 -1.65 14.45
C ALA A 270 8.97 -0.86 13.19
N VAL A 271 7.91 -0.05 13.25
CA VAL A 271 7.50 0.86 12.15
C VAL A 271 8.62 1.81 11.78
N LYS A 272 9.28 2.43 12.76
CA LYS A 272 10.42 3.31 12.50
C LYS A 272 11.54 2.60 11.74
N ALA A 273 11.94 1.41 12.21
CA ALA A 273 12.96 0.60 11.54
C ALA A 273 12.52 0.15 10.13
N GLN A 274 11.23 -0.11 9.91
CA GLN A 274 10.67 -0.43 8.60
C GLN A 274 10.78 0.74 7.62
N ILE A 275 10.46 1.95 8.07
CA ILE A 275 10.56 3.16 7.25
C ILE A 275 12.03 3.46 6.90
N GLU A 276 12.95 3.35 7.86
CA GLU A 276 14.38 3.52 7.62
C GLU A 276 14.90 2.50 6.59
N LEU A 277 14.50 1.24 6.72
CA LEU A 277 14.86 0.18 5.78
C LEU A 277 14.31 0.46 4.38
N TYR A 278 13.03 0.86 4.28
CA TYR A 278 12.42 1.20 3.00
C TYR A 278 13.15 2.36 2.31
N LYS A 279 13.50 3.41 3.03
CA LYS A 279 14.26 4.54 2.50
C LYS A 279 15.63 4.13 1.94
N LYS A 280 16.31 3.18 2.59
CA LYS A 280 17.57 2.62 2.09
C LYS A 280 17.39 1.91 0.76
N TRP A 281 16.26 1.20 0.57
CA TRP A 281 16.07 0.29 -0.55
C TRP A 281 15.04 0.73 -1.59
N ARG A 282 14.29 1.82 -1.35
CA ARG A 282 13.19 2.27 -2.20
C ARG A 282 13.59 2.51 -3.66
N GLU A 283 14.81 3.00 -3.90
CA GLU A 283 15.30 3.23 -5.26
C GLU A 283 15.41 1.91 -6.03
N VAL A 284 15.98 0.88 -5.41
CA VAL A 284 16.05 -0.46 -6.01
C VAL A 284 14.64 -1.00 -6.24
N ILE A 285 13.76 -0.90 -5.25
CA ILE A 285 12.39 -1.46 -5.31
C ILE A 285 11.56 -0.76 -6.38
N GLN A 286 11.59 0.58 -6.44
CA GLN A 286 10.75 1.35 -7.34
C GLN A 286 11.24 1.36 -8.79
N TYR A 287 12.56 1.37 -9.00
CA TYR A 287 13.15 1.56 -10.34
C TYR A 287 13.95 0.36 -10.85
N GLY A 288 14.11 -0.68 -10.06
CA GLY A 288 14.76 -1.93 -10.45
C GLY A 288 13.88 -2.79 -11.37
N THR A 289 14.44 -3.90 -11.81
CA THR A 289 13.72 -4.91 -12.57
C THR A 289 13.02 -5.89 -11.63
N PHE A 290 11.71 -5.99 -11.74
CA PHE A 290 10.89 -6.86 -10.89
C PHE A 290 10.73 -8.26 -11.50
N TYR A 291 11.15 -9.26 -10.75
CA TYR A 291 11.05 -10.68 -11.09
C TYR A 291 9.98 -11.35 -10.24
N ARG A 292 8.96 -11.90 -10.91
CA ARG A 292 7.85 -12.65 -10.32
C ARG A 292 8.18 -14.13 -10.37
N ARG A 293 8.42 -14.76 -9.24
CA ARG A 293 8.81 -16.17 -9.21
C ARG A 293 7.65 -17.08 -8.83
N GLU A 294 7.01 -16.83 -7.71
CA GLU A 294 5.89 -17.60 -7.22
C GLU A 294 4.74 -16.70 -6.77
N CYS A 295 3.52 -17.18 -6.99
CA CYS A 295 2.29 -16.57 -6.49
C CYS A 295 1.38 -17.63 -5.89
N PHE A 296 0.58 -17.27 -4.90
CA PHE A 296 -0.37 -18.19 -4.24
C PHE A 296 -1.42 -18.78 -5.16
N ASP A 297 -1.79 -18.10 -6.23
CA ASP A 297 -2.74 -18.60 -7.23
C ASP A 297 -1.99 -19.30 -8.36
N ASN A 298 -1.56 -20.53 -8.10
CA ASN A 298 -0.91 -21.33 -9.11
C ASN A 298 -1.93 -22.22 -9.83
N ARG A 299 -2.87 -21.62 -10.58
CA ARG A 299 -3.84 -22.33 -11.42
C ARG A 299 -3.16 -23.19 -12.49
N ASN A 300 -1.89 -22.96 -12.78
CA ASN A 300 -1.08 -23.67 -13.75
C ASN A 300 -0.19 -24.75 -13.14
N SER A 301 -0.24 -24.99 -11.84
CA SER A 301 0.45 -26.12 -11.23
C SER A 301 -0.24 -27.43 -11.64
N ARG A 302 0.15 -27.96 -12.78
CA ARG A 302 -0.30 -29.28 -13.31
C ARG A 302 0.24 -30.46 -12.52
N ASN A 303 0.92 -30.23 -11.42
CA ASN A 303 1.40 -31.31 -10.56
C ASN A 303 0.29 -31.69 -9.57
N HIS A 304 -0.64 -32.49 -10.05
CA HIS A 304 -1.65 -33.18 -9.25
C HIS A 304 -1.09 -34.33 -8.41
N GLY A 305 0.13 -34.23 -7.94
CA GLY A 305 0.66 -35.19 -6.98
C GLY A 305 0.01 -34.98 -5.61
N VAL A 306 -0.49 -36.07 -5.04
CA VAL A 306 -1.24 -36.13 -3.75
C VAL A 306 -0.50 -35.60 -2.54
N LEU A 307 0.75 -35.16 -2.68
CA LEU A 307 1.61 -34.64 -1.60
C LEU A 307 2.33 -33.34 -2.02
N ASN A 308 1.67 -32.46 -2.71
CA ASN A 308 2.24 -31.15 -3.02
C ASN A 308 2.19 -30.26 -1.75
N ASN A 309 3.08 -30.57 -0.81
CA ASN A 309 3.29 -29.82 0.43
C ASN A 309 3.86 -28.43 0.12
N GLY A 310 3.07 -27.56 -0.51
CA GLY A 310 3.50 -26.20 -0.74
C GLY A 310 3.02 -25.51 -2.01
N ALA A 311 2.50 -26.21 -3.00
CA ALA A 311 1.96 -25.56 -4.19
C ALA A 311 0.80 -24.62 -3.81
N GLY A 312 0.96 -23.33 -4.12
CA GLY A 312 -0.02 -22.28 -3.76
C GLY A 312 0.07 -21.82 -2.29
N ASN A 313 1.04 -22.29 -1.51
CA ASN A 313 1.27 -21.86 -0.15
C ASN A 313 2.32 -20.75 -0.03
N ASN A 314 3.15 -20.57 -1.04
CA ASN A 314 4.24 -19.62 -1.03
C ASN A 314 4.09 -18.55 -2.12
N ALA A 315 4.62 -17.37 -1.85
CA ALA A 315 4.89 -16.34 -2.83
C ALA A 315 6.36 -15.92 -2.73
N SER A 316 6.98 -15.60 -3.87
CA SER A 316 8.37 -15.17 -3.92
C SER A 316 8.58 -14.16 -5.03
N TRP A 317 9.24 -13.05 -4.70
CA TRP A 317 9.59 -11.96 -5.61
C TRP A 317 11.05 -11.57 -5.45
N CYS A 318 11.59 -10.94 -6.48
CA CYS A 318 12.89 -10.30 -6.41
C CYS A 318 12.87 -9.01 -7.23
N VAL A 319 13.52 -7.97 -6.75
CA VAL A 319 13.79 -6.74 -7.51
C VAL A 319 15.29 -6.53 -7.52
N ALA A 320 15.87 -6.43 -8.71
CA ALA A 320 17.29 -6.13 -8.87
C ALA A 320 17.49 -4.71 -9.44
N SER A 321 18.52 -4.01 -8.97
CA SER A 321 18.93 -2.73 -9.54
C SER A 321 19.34 -2.89 -11.00
N LYS A 322 19.25 -1.81 -11.78
CA LYS A 322 19.57 -1.85 -13.22
C LYS A 322 21.02 -2.24 -13.53
N ASP A 323 21.94 -1.89 -12.64
CA ASP A 323 23.35 -2.25 -12.71
C ASP A 323 23.66 -3.64 -12.14
N MET A 324 22.62 -4.31 -11.61
CA MET A 324 22.69 -5.64 -10.99
C MET A 324 23.57 -5.69 -9.72
N SER A 325 23.94 -4.55 -9.16
CA SER A 325 24.77 -4.50 -7.94
C SER A 325 24.00 -4.77 -6.66
N LYS A 326 22.68 -4.61 -6.69
CA LYS A 326 21.80 -4.76 -5.52
C LYS A 326 20.51 -5.48 -5.87
N ALA A 327 20.00 -6.26 -4.93
CA ALA A 327 18.67 -6.82 -5.08
C ALA A 327 17.94 -6.96 -3.73
N VAL A 328 16.60 -6.94 -3.79
CA VAL A 328 15.71 -7.20 -2.66
C VAL A 328 14.86 -8.40 -2.99
N GLY A 329 14.93 -9.42 -2.16
CA GLY A 329 14.11 -10.63 -2.25
C GLY A 329 12.97 -10.62 -1.24
N PHE A 330 11.89 -11.28 -1.60
CA PHE A 330 10.69 -11.45 -0.76
C PHE A 330 10.23 -12.89 -0.83
N THR A 331 9.91 -13.45 0.34
CA THR A 331 9.17 -14.72 0.44
C THR A 331 8.04 -14.57 1.44
N MET A 332 6.93 -15.26 1.19
CA MET A 332 5.82 -15.36 2.12
C MET A 332 5.23 -16.76 2.07
N GLN A 333 4.98 -17.37 3.23
CA GLN A 333 4.14 -18.55 3.32
C GLN A 333 2.73 -18.16 3.81
N LYS A 334 1.71 -18.87 3.30
CA LYS A 334 0.32 -18.66 3.69
C LYS A 334 -0.02 -19.34 5.00
N LEU A 335 0.27 -20.61 5.10
CA LEU A 335 -0.03 -21.44 6.28
C LEU A 335 1.18 -22.28 6.68
N VAL A 336 1.32 -22.52 7.96
CA VAL A 336 2.28 -23.49 8.48
C VAL A 336 1.83 -24.90 8.07
N VAL A 337 2.75 -25.65 7.49
CA VAL A 337 2.54 -27.05 7.16
C VAL A 337 3.60 -27.87 7.91
N PRO A 338 3.20 -28.82 8.77
CA PRO A 338 4.15 -29.65 9.51
C PRO A 338 5.01 -30.50 8.57
N ASN A 339 6.26 -30.70 8.93
CA ASN A 339 7.21 -31.57 8.22
C ASN A 339 7.44 -31.21 6.74
N THR A 340 7.35 -29.93 6.39
CA THR A 340 7.76 -29.46 5.08
C THR A 340 9.26 -29.52 4.91
N GLN A 341 9.70 -29.64 3.65
CA GLN A 341 11.10 -29.40 3.31
C GLN A 341 11.48 -27.95 3.54
N PHE A 342 12.76 -27.68 3.78
CA PHE A 342 13.25 -26.31 3.85
C PHE A 342 12.95 -25.56 2.55
N ALA A 343 12.45 -24.34 2.68
CA ALA A 343 12.26 -23.46 1.54
C ALA A 343 13.60 -23.04 0.95
N CYS A 344 13.66 -22.88 -0.35
CA CYS A 344 14.78 -22.28 -1.04
C CYS A 344 14.35 -20.92 -1.59
N PHE A 345 15.15 -19.90 -1.33
CA PHE A 345 15.05 -18.62 -2.00
C PHE A 345 15.98 -18.61 -3.21
N PHE A 346 15.51 -18.08 -4.32
CA PHE A 346 16.29 -17.89 -5.51
C PHE A 346 16.28 -16.42 -5.88
N ALA A 347 17.45 -15.82 -5.97
CA ALA A 347 17.61 -14.47 -6.47
C ALA A 347 17.34 -14.38 -7.98
N ASN A 348 17.23 -13.18 -8.48
CA ASN A 348 17.15 -12.89 -9.90
C ASN A 348 17.86 -11.56 -10.22
N GLY A 349 18.41 -11.46 -11.41
CA GLY A 349 18.96 -10.21 -11.92
C GLY A 349 20.30 -9.80 -11.27
N LEU A 350 21.08 -10.76 -10.85
CA LEU A 350 22.45 -10.59 -10.38
C LEU A 350 23.46 -10.88 -11.51
N LYS A 351 24.70 -10.45 -11.37
CA LYS A 351 25.81 -10.85 -12.23
C LYS A 351 26.28 -12.25 -11.82
N ASP A 352 26.44 -13.16 -12.77
CA ASP A 352 26.79 -14.56 -12.50
C ASP A 352 28.10 -14.70 -11.71
N ASP A 353 29.11 -13.94 -12.09
CA ASP A 353 30.49 -14.02 -11.61
C ASP A 353 30.84 -13.03 -10.48
N ALA A 354 29.90 -12.20 -10.08
CA ALA A 354 30.08 -11.28 -8.94
C ALA A 354 29.72 -11.95 -7.62
N VAL A 355 30.38 -11.52 -6.55
CA VAL A 355 30.10 -11.99 -5.18
C VAL A 355 29.15 -11.02 -4.52
N TYR A 356 28.15 -11.55 -3.83
CA TYR A 356 27.15 -10.77 -3.11
C TYR A 356 27.12 -11.14 -1.64
N HIS A 357 26.98 -10.14 -0.78
CA HIS A 357 26.57 -10.30 0.59
C HIS A 357 25.05 -10.53 0.62
N PHE A 358 24.63 -11.74 1.01
CA PHE A 358 23.24 -12.13 1.19
C PHE A 358 22.90 -12.09 2.66
N TYR A 359 21.88 -11.33 3.03
CA TYR A 359 21.41 -11.24 4.41
C TYR A 359 19.91 -10.98 4.48
N ASN A 360 19.30 -11.35 5.61
CA ASN A 360 17.91 -11.04 5.89
C ASN A 360 17.76 -9.90 6.90
N ARG A 361 16.57 -9.32 6.97
CA ARG A 361 16.21 -8.44 8.07
C ARG A 361 16.08 -9.26 9.34
N ARG A 362 16.89 -8.94 10.34
CA ARG A 362 16.81 -9.59 11.67
C ARG A 362 15.52 -9.21 12.36
N LEU A 363 14.73 -10.20 12.75
CA LEU A 363 13.47 -10.04 13.46
C LEU A 363 13.59 -10.49 14.90
N LYS A 364 12.70 -9.97 15.73
CA LYS A 364 12.52 -10.41 17.11
C LYS A 364 11.07 -10.82 17.32
N HIS A 365 10.89 -12.05 17.75
CA HIS A 365 9.59 -12.65 17.95
C HIS A 365 9.12 -12.50 19.38
N ASN A 366 7.82 -12.27 19.55
CA ASN A 366 7.20 -12.31 20.86
C ASN A 366 7.11 -13.77 21.35
N ILE A 367 7.45 -14.02 22.60
CA ILE A 367 7.36 -15.38 23.17
C ILE A 367 5.95 -15.98 23.10
N LYS A 368 4.91 -15.16 23.03
CA LYS A 368 3.52 -15.61 22.84
C LYS A 368 3.29 -16.33 21.51
N GLU A 369 4.10 -16.03 20.50
CA GLU A 369 4.01 -16.61 19.17
C GLU A 369 4.37 -18.11 19.16
N PHE A 370 5.08 -18.56 20.18
CA PHE A 370 5.58 -19.94 20.31
C PHE A 370 4.67 -20.84 21.16
N GLY A 371 3.61 -20.29 21.78
CA GLY A 371 2.74 -21.07 22.66
C GLY A 371 3.52 -21.78 23.73
N GLU A 372 3.23 -23.09 23.99
CA GLU A 372 3.93 -23.94 24.95
C GLU A 372 5.37 -24.29 24.55
N LEU A 373 5.73 -24.10 23.27
CA LEU A 373 7.09 -24.38 22.79
C LEU A 373 8.15 -23.47 23.42
N VAL A 374 7.76 -22.31 23.93
CA VAL A 374 8.66 -21.44 24.68
C VAL A 374 9.33 -22.19 25.85
N ASN A 375 8.69 -23.23 26.41
CA ASN A 375 9.20 -24.04 27.51
C ASN A 375 10.36 -24.96 27.10
N MET A 376 10.64 -25.12 25.80
CA MET A 376 11.82 -25.85 25.33
C MET A 376 13.13 -25.10 25.59
N VAL A 377 13.05 -23.76 25.70
CA VAL A 377 14.22 -22.88 25.93
C VAL A 377 14.11 -22.08 27.25
N SER A 378 12.93 -22.02 27.84
CA SER A 378 12.71 -21.29 29.09
C SER A 378 13.21 -22.10 30.29
N PRO A 379 13.96 -21.48 31.20
CA PRO A 379 14.38 -22.15 32.46
C PRO A 379 13.22 -22.33 33.42
N VAL A 380 12.09 -21.71 33.23
CA VAL A 380 10.88 -21.76 34.06
C VAL A 380 9.69 -22.11 33.19
N HIS A 381 8.82 -22.98 33.66
CA HIS A 381 7.61 -23.31 32.91
C HIS A 381 6.66 -22.11 32.82
N ILE A 382 6.36 -21.67 31.61
CA ILE A 382 5.47 -20.56 31.29
C ILE A 382 4.18 -21.12 30.69
N LYS A 383 3.10 -21.08 31.47
CA LYS A 383 1.79 -21.52 31.00
C LYS A 383 1.23 -20.52 30.01
N GLN A 384 0.78 -21.00 28.85
CA GLN A 384 0.14 -20.17 27.81
C GLN A 384 -1.07 -19.42 28.37
N GLY A 385 -1.18 -18.14 28.06
CA GLY A 385 -2.25 -17.26 28.53
C GLY A 385 -2.16 -16.83 29.99
N SER A 386 -1.07 -17.18 30.70
CA SER A 386 -0.86 -16.78 32.10
C SER A 386 -0.40 -15.31 32.19
N LEU A 387 -0.61 -14.72 33.39
CA LEU A 387 -0.06 -13.41 33.73
C LEU A 387 1.48 -13.38 33.63
N VAL A 388 2.13 -14.52 33.92
CA VAL A 388 3.59 -14.64 33.79
C VAL A 388 4.01 -14.51 32.34
N GLN A 389 3.31 -15.17 31.39
CA GLN A 389 3.56 -15.02 29.95
C GLN A 389 3.30 -13.58 29.48
N GLU A 390 2.21 -12.97 29.96
CA GLU A 390 1.87 -11.59 29.63
C GLU A 390 2.97 -10.60 30.03
N LEU A 391 3.47 -10.75 31.27
CA LEU A 391 4.55 -9.90 31.77
C LEU A 391 5.88 -10.20 31.05
N ALA A 392 6.24 -11.46 30.91
CA ALA A 392 7.49 -11.86 30.26
C ALA A 392 7.53 -11.40 28.79
N SER A 393 6.40 -11.45 28.05
CA SER A 393 6.31 -11.06 26.66
C SER A 393 6.63 -9.58 26.39
N LYS A 394 6.53 -8.74 27.43
CA LYS A 394 6.90 -7.32 27.33
C LYS A 394 8.41 -7.08 27.32
N PHE A 395 9.16 -7.99 27.91
CA PHE A 395 10.61 -7.82 28.11
C PHE A 395 11.45 -8.86 27.35
N VAL A 396 10.90 -10.05 27.14
CA VAL A 396 11.62 -11.16 26.51
C VAL A 396 11.14 -11.32 25.07
N LYS A 397 12.08 -11.23 24.16
CA LYS A 397 11.87 -11.51 22.72
C LYS A 397 12.88 -12.59 22.30
N LEU A 398 12.47 -13.46 21.42
CA LEU A 398 13.35 -14.46 20.81
C LEU A 398 13.87 -13.94 19.48
N ASP A 399 15.14 -14.16 19.21
CA ASP A 399 15.72 -13.80 17.93
C ASP A 399 15.17 -14.69 16.82
N GLY A 400 14.83 -14.08 15.70
CA GLY A 400 14.47 -14.77 14.48
C GLY A 400 15.70 -15.41 13.81
N GLU A 401 15.45 -16.10 12.71
CA GLU A 401 16.51 -16.67 11.89
C GLU A 401 17.43 -15.58 11.33
N THR A 402 18.71 -15.91 11.15
CA THR A 402 19.72 -15.02 10.58
C THR A 402 20.35 -15.68 9.38
N GLU A 403 20.15 -15.06 8.22
CA GLU A 403 20.89 -15.33 7.01
C GLU A 403 21.96 -14.24 6.88
N ASP A 404 23.21 -14.60 6.78
CA ASP A 404 24.34 -13.66 6.72
C ASP A 404 25.56 -14.38 6.18
N TYR A 405 25.80 -14.30 4.85
CA TYR A 405 26.93 -14.94 4.19
C TYR A 405 27.14 -14.34 2.79
N THR A 406 28.26 -14.70 2.16
CA THR A 406 28.58 -14.30 0.80
C THR A 406 28.48 -15.49 -0.15
N ALA A 407 28.00 -15.23 -1.38
CA ALA A 407 27.94 -16.22 -2.43
C ALA A 407 28.03 -15.55 -3.81
N TYR A 408 28.39 -16.31 -4.82
CA TYR A 408 28.35 -15.85 -6.21
C TYR A 408 26.90 -15.66 -6.67
N GLY A 409 26.70 -14.72 -7.61
CA GLY A 409 25.37 -14.44 -8.15
C GLY A 409 24.73 -15.63 -8.83
N ASP A 410 25.50 -16.44 -9.58
CA ASP A 410 25.02 -17.69 -10.19
C ASP A 410 24.53 -18.67 -9.14
N THR A 411 25.24 -18.82 -8.04
CA THR A 411 24.85 -19.67 -6.92
C THR A 411 23.53 -19.20 -6.30
N LEU A 412 23.36 -17.91 -6.06
CA LEU A 412 22.13 -17.32 -5.51
C LEU A 412 20.95 -17.46 -6.47
N MET A 413 21.20 -17.38 -7.79
CA MET A 413 20.13 -17.43 -8.81
C MET A 413 19.73 -18.85 -9.21
N TYR A 414 20.68 -19.78 -9.36
CA TYR A 414 20.45 -21.08 -9.97
C TYR A 414 20.45 -22.26 -8.97
N ALA A 415 21.33 -22.25 -7.99
CA ALA A 415 21.30 -23.22 -6.90
C ALA A 415 20.29 -22.83 -5.83
N GLY A 416 20.16 -21.51 -5.61
CA GLY A 416 19.31 -20.96 -4.57
C GLY A 416 19.90 -21.09 -3.17
N VAL A 417 19.24 -20.44 -2.25
CA VAL A 417 19.62 -20.41 -0.84
C VAL A 417 18.64 -21.27 -0.05
N LYS A 418 19.13 -22.31 0.60
CA LYS A 418 18.36 -23.05 1.58
C LYS A 418 18.17 -22.19 2.80
N LEU A 419 16.95 -21.67 3.01
CA LEU A 419 16.64 -20.79 4.10
C LEU A 419 16.68 -21.52 5.44
N LYS A 420 17.19 -20.86 6.46
CA LYS A 420 17.07 -21.31 7.86
C LYS A 420 15.61 -21.20 8.27
N GLN A 421 14.95 -22.31 8.18
CA GLN A 421 13.52 -22.42 8.35
C GLN A 421 13.17 -22.86 9.76
N SER A 422 12.10 -22.35 10.23
CA SER A 422 11.46 -22.78 11.43
C SER A 422 10.77 -24.12 11.29
N PHE A 423 10.73 -24.71 12.32
CA PHE A 423 9.78 -25.44 13.09
C PHE A 423 8.94 -26.46 12.34
N SER A 424 9.23 -27.66 12.64
CA SER A 424 8.30 -28.78 12.67
C SER A 424 7.99 -29.15 14.10
N ALA A 425 6.81 -29.66 14.40
CA ALA A 425 6.17 -29.90 15.68
C ALA A 425 6.97 -30.58 16.82
N THR A 426 8.24 -30.90 16.69
CA THR A 426 8.94 -31.80 17.62
C THR A 426 10.13 -31.22 18.38
N GLY A 427 10.37 -29.94 18.30
CA GLY A 427 11.47 -29.33 19.06
C GLY A 427 11.89 -27.99 18.49
N TYR A 428 12.48 -27.17 19.35
CA TYR A 428 13.09 -25.91 18.99
C TYR A 428 14.61 -26.05 19.01
N SER A 429 15.27 -25.64 17.96
CA SER A 429 16.71 -25.48 17.93
C SER A 429 17.06 -24.08 17.47
N GLU A 430 18.27 -23.59 17.82
CA GLU A 430 18.73 -22.26 17.39
C GLU A 430 18.84 -22.12 15.86
N ASP A 431 19.05 -23.24 15.17
CA ASP A 431 19.14 -23.30 13.72
C ASP A 431 17.78 -23.34 13.02
N VAL A 432 16.70 -23.46 13.76
CA VAL A 432 15.34 -23.61 13.27
C VAL A 432 14.44 -22.60 13.93
N ARG A 433 13.81 -21.75 13.13
CA ARG A 433 12.92 -20.67 13.59
C ARG A 433 11.50 -20.90 13.12
N LEU A 434 10.53 -20.34 13.86
CA LEU A 434 9.13 -20.45 13.53
C LEU A 434 8.74 -19.50 12.40
N TYR A 435 8.30 -20.05 11.27
CA TYR A 435 7.51 -19.32 10.31
C TYR A 435 6.05 -19.57 10.62
N GLN A 436 5.39 -18.54 11.10
CA GLN A 436 3.97 -18.58 11.44
C GLN A 436 3.11 -18.57 10.16
N ASP A 437 1.80 -18.74 10.35
CA ASP A 437 0.84 -18.43 9.33
C ASP A 437 1.04 -16.98 8.83
N PHE A 438 1.03 -16.80 7.54
CA PHE A 438 1.27 -15.53 6.89
C PHE A 438 2.66 -14.89 7.13
N ALA A 439 3.67 -15.68 7.53
CA ALA A 439 5.01 -15.13 7.71
C ALA A 439 5.64 -14.72 6.39
N ALA A 440 6.17 -13.49 6.34
CA ALA A 440 6.96 -12.99 5.21
C ALA A 440 8.37 -12.60 5.66
N ARG A 441 9.32 -12.66 4.73
CA ARG A 441 10.72 -12.29 4.94
C ARG A 441 11.23 -11.47 3.79
N LEU A 442 12.13 -10.54 4.10
CA LEU A 442 12.90 -9.76 3.14
C LEU A 442 14.37 -10.17 3.19
N TYR A 443 14.96 -10.35 2.02
CA TYR A 443 16.36 -10.67 1.81
C TYR A 443 17.02 -9.57 1.00
N PHE A 444 18.26 -9.27 1.33
CA PHE A 444 19.02 -8.22 0.69
C PHE A 444 20.29 -8.80 0.10
N MET A 445 20.66 -8.35 -1.06
CA MET A 445 21.88 -8.71 -1.77
C MET A 445 22.58 -7.44 -2.20
N GLU A 446 23.84 -7.30 -1.80
CA GLU A 446 24.72 -6.18 -2.16
C GLU A 446 26.01 -6.77 -2.70
N GLU A 447 26.42 -6.37 -3.92
CA GLU A 447 27.69 -6.77 -4.52
C GLU A 447 28.83 -6.30 -3.61
N VAL A 448 29.75 -7.20 -3.30
CA VAL A 448 30.94 -6.90 -2.50
C VAL A 448 32.16 -6.83 -3.39
N ASN A 449 33.01 -5.83 -3.17
CA ASN A 449 34.25 -5.73 -3.90
C ASN A 449 35.19 -6.90 -3.51
N ALA A 450 35.87 -7.45 -4.49
CA ALA A 450 36.80 -8.57 -4.26
C ALA A 450 37.91 -8.22 -3.24
N ASP A 451 38.19 -6.94 -3.05
CA ASP A 451 39.24 -6.44 -2.15
C ASP A 451 38.79 -6.36 -0.67
N ASP A 452 37.49 -6.48 -0.37
CA ASP A 452 36.97 -6.40 1.01
C ASP A 452 37.03 -7.76 1.75
N ASN A 453 37.46 -8.83 1.06
CA ASN A 453 37.55 -10.20 1.60
C ASN A 453 39.00 -10.75 1.73
N ALA A 454 40.01 -9.89 1.66
CA ALA A 454 41.43 -10.28 1.82
C ALA A 454 41.96 -10.06 3.24
#